data_34287f40439bab37726d07479e629b8a
#
_entry.id   34287f40439bab37726d07479e629b8a
#
_cell.length_a   1.000
_cell.length_b   1.000
_cell.length_c   1.000
_cell.angle_alpha   90.00
_cell.angle_beta   90.00
_cell.angle_gamma   90.00
#
_symmetry.space_group_name_H-M   'P 1'
#
loop_
_entity.id
_entity.type
_entity.pdbx_description
1 polymer ?
#
loop_
_entity_poly.entity_id
_entity_poly.type
_entity_poly.pdbx_seq_one_letter_code
_entity_poly.pdbx_strand_id
1 'polypeptide(L)'
;RSTPPEQIYLLDHLAEKFNQLNWSRKKLIAYIVNSKTYKQSSIRRKDADEKDPDNHFYHRQNRFRIEGEIVRDIFLSSSGLIKHRIGGPSVFPPVPDGVAEQSFAGNFKWKTSKGDDRYRRGMYTFFKRTAPDPNLITFDCPDANVSITKRNISNNPIIALATLGNEVFHEAAQALAKRIIKTLPNDNDQDRIAE
;
A
#
# COMPACT_ATOMS: atom_id res chain seq x y z
N ARG A 1 23.14 10.61 -6.89
CA ARG A 1 23.93 9.62 -6.15
C ARG A 1 23.17 9.33 -4.85
N SER A 2 23.02 8.06 -4.47
CA SER A 2 22.41 7.67 -3.18
C SER A 2 23.39 7.95 -2.04
N THR A 3 22.87 8.28 -0.88
CA THR A 3 23.66 8.35 0.36
C THR A 3 24.18 6.94 0.69
N PRO A 4 25.43 6.76 1.12
CA PRO A 4 25.92 5.47 1.59
C PRO A 4 25.02 4.92 2.72
N PRO A 5 24.83 3.60 2.82
CA PRO A 5 24.04 3.02 3.90
C PRO A 5 24.76 3.22 5.25
N GLU A 6 24.03 3.60 6.27
CA GLU A 6 24.58 3.78 7.63
C GLU A 6 25.04 2.45 8.22
N GLN A 7 24.35 1.36 7.92
CA GLN A 7 24.63 0.01 8.40
C GLN A 7 25.29 -0.83 7.32
N ILE A 8 26.52 -0.48 6.95
CA ILE A 8 27.27 -1.17 5.87
C ILE A 8 27.50 -2.66 6.19
N TYR A 9 27.79 -3.00 7.44
CA TYR A 9 28.00 -4.39 7.86
C TYR A 9 26.73 -5.25 7.74
N LEU A 10 25.56 -4.65 7.97
CA LEU A 10 24.29 -5.33 7.75
C LEU A 10 24.06 -5.59 6.25
N LEU A 11 24.39 -4.62 5.40
CA LEU A 11 24.29 -4.77 3.94
C LEU A 11 25.21 -5.90 3.44
N ASP A 12 26.48 -5.92 3.90
CA ASP A 12 27.45 -6.94 3.54
C ASP A 12 26.98 -8.33 4.00
N HIS A 13 26.49 -8.44 5.23
CA HIS A 13 25.93 -9.68 5.76
C HIS A 13 24.73 -10.18 4.91
N LEU A 14 23.83 -9.30 4.53
CA LEU A 14 22.69 -9.67 3.69
C LEU A 14 23.13 -10.06 2.27
N ALA A 15 24.17 -9.42 1.72
CA ALA A 15 24.73 -9.78 0.42
C ALA A 15 25.36 -11.18 0.45
N GLU A 16 26.17 -11.48 1.49
CA GLU A 16 26.72 -12.81 1.71
C GLU A 16 25.63 -13.86 1.89
N LYS A 17 24.61 -13.54 2.72
CA LYS A 17 23.46 -14.42 2.94
C LYS A 17 22.69 -14.69 1.65
N PHE A 18 22.54 -13.70 0.78
CA PHE A 18 21.88 -13.85 -0.52
C PHE A 18 22.63 -14.87 -1.42
N ASN A 19 23.97 -14.82 -1.43
CA ASN A 19 24.80 -15.81 -2.12
C ASN A 19 24.57 -17.21 -1.55
N GLN A 20 24.62 -17.38 -0.22
CA GLN A 20 24.38 -18.66 0.47
C GLN A 20 22.97 -19.22 0.19
N LEU A 21 22.00 -18.36 -0.07
CA LEU A 21 20.63 -18.73 -0.41
C LEU A 21 20.42 -18.97 -1.93
N ASN A 22 21.51 -19.13 -2.69
CA ASN A 22 21.50 -19.33 -4.14
C ASN A 22 20.69 -18.25 -4.88
N TRP A 23 20.90 -16.98 -4.52
CA TRP A 23 20.24 -15.81 -5.13
C TRP A 23 18.70 -15.84 -5.05
N SER A 24 18.14 -16.59 -4.12
CA SER A 24 16.69 -16.68 -3.93
C SER A 24 16.14 -15.47 -3.19
N ARG A 25 15.51 -14.56 -3.91
CA ARG A 25 14.82 -13.39 -3.32
C ARG A 25 13.78 -13.77 -2.28
N LYS A 26 12.99 -14.84 -2.51
CA LYS A 26 11.98 -15.30 -1.55
C LYS A 26 12.61 -15.75 -0.23
N LYS A 27 13.71 -16.48 -0.28
CA LYS A 27 14.41 -16.95 0.93
C LYS A 27 15.04 -15.77 1.67
N LEU A 28 15.63 -14.79 0.95
CA LEU A 28 16.18 -13.59 1.57
C LEU A 28 15.09 -12.74 2.24
N ILE A 29 13.96 -12.51 1.59
CA ILE A 29 12.82 -11.82 2.19
C ILE A 29 12.34 -12.57 3.44
N ALA A 30 12.16 -13.88 3.36
CA ALA A 30 11.77 -14.68 4.52
C ALA A 30 12.78 -14.57 5.68
N TYR A 31 14.08 -14.53 5.37
CA TYR A 31 15.14 -14.33 6.36
C TYR A 31 15.00 -12.96 7.06
N ILE A 32 14.80 -11.88 6.29
CA ILE A 32 14.66 -10.52 6.83
C ILE A 32 13.39 -10.40 7.70
N VAL A 33 12.21 -10.77 7.15
CA VAL A 33 10.93 -10.57 7.85
C VAL A 33 10.77 -11.46 9.10
N ASN A 34 11.55 -12.55 9.20
CA ASN A 34 11.57 -13.40 10.38
C ASN A 34 12.57 -12.94 11.44
N SER A 35 13.40 -11.95 11.16
CA SER A 35 14.36 -11.42 12.13
C SER A 35 13.66 -10.76 13.33
N LYS A 36 14.30 -10.78 14.48
CA LYS A 36 13.81 -10.06 15.68
C LYS A 36 13.73 -8.55 15.41
N THR A 37 14.69 -8.01 14.68
CA THR A 37 14.74 -6.59 14.30
C THR A 37 13.51 -6.18 13.48
N TYR A 38 13.13 -6.96 12.47
CA TYR A 38 11.96 -6.66 11.64
C TYR A 38 10.65 -6.79 12.42
N LYS A 39 10.58 -7.74 13.36
CA LYS A 39 9.38 -8.01 14.16
C LYS A 39 9.23 -7.10 15.40
N GLN A 40 10.09 -6.12 15.58
CA GLN A 40 9.98 -5.18 16.70
C GLN A 40 8.70 -4.34 16.61
N SER A 41 8.20 -3.94 17.80
CA SER A 41 7.14 -2.96 17.90
C SER A 41 7.58 -1.59 17.36
N SER A 42 6.67 -0.82 16.81
CA SER A 42 6.88 0.59 16.43
C SER A 42 6.61 1.57 17.57
N ILE A 43 6.31 1.08 18.77
CA ILE A 43 6.09 1.92 19.96
C ILE A 43 7.40 2.58 20.33
N ARG A 44 7.37 3.89 20.54
CA ARG A 44 8.52 4.66 20.99
C ARG A 44 8.82 4.36 22.46
N ARG A 45 10.08 4.12 22.76
CA ARG A 45 10.59 3.93 24.12
C ARG A 45 11.48 5.12 24.48
N LYS A 46 11.10 5.82 25.55
CA LYS A 46 11.75 7.07 25.94
C LYS A 46 13.26 6.93 26.17
N ASP A 47 13.65 5.87 26.86
CA ASP A 47 15.05 5.52 27.17
C ASP A 47 15.92 5.26 25.94
N ALA A 48 15.34 4.65 24.92
CA ALA A 48 16.02 4.35 23.67
C ALA A 48 16.00 5.54 22.70
N ASP A 49 14.90 6.26 22.64
CA ASP A 49 14.77 7.46 21.78
C ASP A 49 15.70 8.61 22.26
N GLU A 50 16.01 8.71 23.56
CA GLU A 50 16.97 9.69 24.07
C GLU A 50 18.41 9.39 23.57
N LYS A 51 18.76 8.13 23.35
CA LYS A 51 20.08 7.70 22.87
C LYS A 51 20.18 7.61 21.35
N ASP A 52 19.10 7.26 20.69
CA ASP A 52 19.04 7.05 19.25
C ASP A 52 17.68 7.57 18.70
N PRO A 53 17.48 8.90 18.65
CA PRO A 53 16.22 9.52 18.24
C PRO A 53 15.84 9.17 16.78
N ASP A 54 16.84 9.01 15.91
CA ASP A 54 16.67 8.73 14.48
C ASP A 54 16.57 7.23 14.17
N ASN A 55 16.67 6.38 15.21
CA ASN A 55 16.58 4.93 15.07
C ASN A 55 17.66 4.31 14.16
N HIS A 56 18.88 4.83 14.18
CA HIS A 56 20.02 4.31 13.40
C HIS A 56 20.37 2.87 13.77
N PHE A 57 20.16 2.46 15.02
CA PHE A 57 20.42 1.11 15.53
C PHE A 57 19.20 0.18 15.51
N TYR A 58 18.11 0.60 14.85
CA TYR A 58 16.89 -0.20 14.70
C TYR A 58 16.30 -0.72 16.02
N HIS A 59 16.29 0.12 17.07
CA HIS A 59 15.73 -0.26 18.37
C HIS A 59 14.18 -0.37 18.38
N ARG A 60 13.53 0.07 17.31
CA ARG A 60 12.09 -0.06 17.04
C ARG A 60 11.84 -0.20 15.54
N GLN A 61 10.65 -0.70 15.17
CA GLN A 61 10.20 -0.66 13.79
C GLN A 61 9.87 0.80 13.40
N ASN A 62 10.39 1.25 12.27
CA ASN A 62 10.01 2.56 11.74
C ASN A 62 8.57 2.55 11.25
N ARG A 63 7.82 3.59 11.59
CA ARG A 63 6.53 3.85 10.96
C ARG A 63 6.77 4.51 9.61
N PHE A 64 6.26 3.89 8.58
CA PHE A 64 6.31 4.44 7.22
C PHE A 64 4.91 4.45 6.62
N ARG A 65 4.71 5.35 5.70
CA ARG A 65 3.48 5.42 4.95
C ARG A 65 3.50 4.37 3.84
N ILE A 66 2.41 3.63 3.73
CA ILE A 66 2.25 2.66 2.66
C ILE A 66 1.92 3.35 1.33
N GLU A 67 2.29 2.72 0.24
CA GLU A 67 2.08 3.19 -1.13
C GLU A 67 0.60 3.10 -1.53
N GLY A 68 0.15 3.96 -2.44
CA GLY A 68 -1.24 4.04 -2.87
C GLY A 68 -1.81 2.72 -3.39
N GLU A 69 -1.00 1.97 -4.13
CA GLU A 69 -1.38 0.63 -4.62
C GLU A 69 -1.63 -0.35 -3.47
N ILE A 70 -0.82 -0.26 -2.40
CA ILE A 70 -0.97 -1.09 -1.20
C ILE A 70 -2.17 -0.65 -0.36
N VAL A 71 -2.47 0.66 -0.29
CA VAL A 71 -3.70 1.15 0.36
C VAL A 71 -4.91 0.46 -0.25
N ARG A 72 -5.02 0.46 -1.59
CA ARG A 72 -6.10 -0.24 -2.28
C ARG A 72 -6.14 -1.74 -1.94
N ASP A 73 -4.97 -2.41 -1.97
CA ASP A 73 -4.88 -3.84 -1.67
C ASP A 73 -5.34 -4.16 -0.25
N ILE A 74 -5.03 -3.32 0.74
CA ILE A 74 -5.47 -3.48 2.13
C ILE A 74 -7.00 -3.37 2.24
N PHE A 75 -7.61 -2.35 1.65
CA PHE A 75 -9.08 -2.19 1.69
C PHE A 75 -9.79 -3.37 1.02
N LEU A 76 -9.33 -3.81 -0.15
CA LEU A 76 -9.91 -4.96 -0.83
C LEU A 76 -9.68 -6.28 -0.08
N SER A 77 -8.52 -6.45 0.56
CA SER A 77 -8.19 -7.66 1.32
C SER A 77 -8.99 -7.77 2.60
N SER A 78 -9.07 -6.71 3.40
CA SER A 78 -9.84 -6.69 4.65
C SER A 78 -11.33 -6.89 4.40
N SER A 79 -11.87 -6.32 3.33
CA SER A 79 -13.27 -6.52 2.92
C SER A 79 -13.57 -7.89 2.29
N GLY A 80 -12.52 -8.64 1.90
CA GLY A 80 -12.67 -9.92 1.21
C GLY A 80 -13.02 -9.80 -0.29
N LEU A 81 -12.95 -8.60 -0.86
CA LEU A 81 -13.26 -8.35 -2.27
C LEU A 81 -12.08 -8.63 -3.19
N ILE A 82 -10.84 -8.67 -2.67
CA ILE A 82 -9.63 -8.77 -3.48
C ILE A 82 -9.60 -10.01 -4.39
N LYS A 83 -9.18 -9.81 -5.63
CA LYS A 83 -8.97 -10.90 -6.60
C LYS A 83 -7.49 -11.07 -6.90
N HIS A 84 -6.95 -12.24 -6.54
CA HIS A 84 -5.52 -12.58 -6.62
C HIS A 84 -5.09 -13.13 -7.99
N ARG A 85 -5.74 -12.72 -9.09
CA ARG A 85 -5.32 -13.13 -10.43
C ARG A 85 -4.00 -12.45 -10.79
N ILE A 86 -2.96 -13.22 -11.09
CA ILE A 86 -1.64 -12.75 -11.52
C ILE A 86 -1.61 -12.62 -13.06
N GLY A 87 -1.01 -11.54 -13.55
CA GLY A 87 -0.89 -11.27 -15.00
C GLY A 87 -2.20 -10.77 -15.63
N GLY A 88 -2.19 -10.66 -16.95
CA GLY A 88 -3.33 -10.14 -17.73
C GLY A 88 -3.31 -8.61 -17.90
N PRO A 89 -4.32 -8.04 -18.58
CA PRO A 89 -4.39 -6.61 -18.89
C PRO A 89 -4.60 -5.77 -17.63
N SER A 90 -4.29 -4.48 -17.75
CA SER A 90 -4.63 -3.48 -16.74
C SER A 90 -6.13 -3.36 -16.55
N VAL A 91 -6.53 -2.91 -15.35
CA VAL A 91 -7.92 -2.70 -14.96
C VAL A 91 -8.19 -1.24 -14.63
N PHE A 92 -9.45 -0.87 -14.68
CA PHE A 92 -9.94 0.50 -14.46
C PHE A 92 -10.82 0.53 -13.21
N PRO A 93 -10.24 0.80 -12.01
CA PRO A 93 -11.05 0.98 -10.80
C PRO A 93 -12.06 2.12 -10.95
N PRO A 94 -13.11 2.18 -10.12
CA PRO A 94 -13.98 3.34 -10.07
C PRO A 94 -13.19 4.60 -9.72
N VAL A 95 -13.49 5.67 -10.42
CA VAL A 95 -12.98 7.02 -10.16
C VAL A 95 -14.15 7.95 -9.93
N PRO A 96 -13.98 9.06 -9.18
CA PRO A 96 -15.03 10.04 -8.99
C PRO A 96 -15.57 10.58 -10.32
N ASP A 97 -16.87 10.90 -10.36
CA ASP A 97 -17.51 11.51 -11.51
C ASP A 97 -16.81 12.81 -11.91
N GLY A 98 -16.74 13.08 -13.21
CA GLY A 98 -16.08 14.26 -13.77
C GLY A 98 -14.56 14.13 -13.92
N VAL A 99 -13.88 13.26 -13.15
CA VAL A 99 -12.43 13.04 -13.30
C VAL A 99 -12.12 12.19 -14.53
N ALA A 100 -12.98 11.24 -14.83
CA ALA A 100 -12.87 10.39 -16.01
C ALA A 100 -12.90 11.18 -17.34
N GLU A 101 -13.52 12.37 -17.33
CA GLU A 101 -13.73 13.22 -18.50
C GLU A 101 -12.62 14.27 -18.69
N GLN A 102 -11.77 14.50 -17.69
CA GLN A 102 -10.68 15.49 -17.71
C GLN A 102 -9.48 15.10 -18.58
N SER A 103 -9.65 14.09 -19.43
CA SER A 103 -8.61 13.71 -20.36
C SER A 103 -8.36 14.82 -21.37
N PHE A 104 -7.10 15.26 -21.51
CA PHE A 104 -6.67 16.19 -22.56
C PHE A 104 -7.18 15.70 -23.93
N ALA A 105 -7.89 16.57 -24.63
CA ALA A 105 -8.52 16.30 -25.95
C ALA A 105 -9.76 15.36 -25.96
N GLY A 106 -10.39 15.03 -24.84
CA GLY A 106 -11.69 14.34 -24.81
C GLY A 106 -11.73 12.89 -25.37
N ASN A 107 -10.60 12.37 -25.84
CA ASN A 107 -10.53 11.11 -26.58
C ASN A 107 -10.40 9.86 -25.72
N PHE A 108 -10.17 10.00 -24.43
CA PHE A 108 -10.04 8.87 -23.52
C PHE A 108 -11.17 8.87 -22.51
N LYS A 109 -11.95 7.82 -22.51
CA LYS A 109 -13.00 7.60 -21.51
C LYS A 109 -12.57 6.52 -20.55
N TRP A 110 -12.51 6.85 -19.26
CA TRP A 110 -12.29 5.88 -18.19
C TRP A 110 -13.52 5.01 -18.04
N LYS A 111 -13.46 3.79 -18.58
CA LYS A 111 -14.54 2.82 -18.46
C LYS A 111 -14.26 1.88 -17.31
N THR A 112 -14.95 2.08 -16.20
CA THR A 112 -14.80 1.24 -14.99
C THR A 112 -14.95 -0.24 -15.32
N SER A 113 -13.98 -1.04 -14.87
CA SER A 113 -13.99 -2.49 -15.00
C SER A 113 -15.16 -3.11 -14.22
N LYS A 114 -15.69 -4.22 -14.73
CA LYS A 114 -16.83 -4.94 -14.15
C LYS A 114 -16.38 -6.31 -13.63
N GLY A 115 -17.20 -6.91 -12.76
CA GLY A 115 -16.94 -8.24 -12.21
C GLY A 115 -15.61 -8.30 -11.44
N ASP A 116 -14.88 -9.40 -11.57
CA ASP A 116 -13.63 -9.64 -10.84
C ASP A 116 -12.52 -8.63 -11.16
N ASP A 117 -12.50 -8.08 -12.36
CA ASP A 117 -11.49 -7.10 -12.76
C ASP A 117 -11.61 -5.77 -11.98
N ARG A 118 -12.81 -5.45 -11.44
CA ARG A 118 -13.04 -4.31 -10.56
C ARG A 118 -12.25 -4.41 -9.25
N TYR A 119 -11.96 -5.62 -8.79
CA TYR A 119 -11.37 -5.91 -7.49
C TYR A 119 -9.93 -6.44 -7.56
N ARG A 120 -9.27 -6.27 -8.67
CA ARG A 120 -7.86 -6.63 -8.81
C ARG A 120 -6.97 -5.71 -7.99
N ARG A 121 -5.79 -6.20 -7.65
CA ARG A 121 -4.77 -5.47 -6.88
C ARG A 121 -4.41 -4.13 -7.52
N GLY A 122 -4.02 -3.17 -6.69
CA GLY A 122 -3.66 -1.82 -7.08
C GLY A 122 -2.57 -1.75 -8.16
N MET A 123 -1.62 -2.71 -8.14
CA MET A 123 -0.56 -2.79 -9.15
C MET A 123 -1.06 -3.04 -10.59
N TYR A 124 -2.30 -3.49 -10.77
CA TYR A 124 -2.91 -3.69 -12.09
C TYR A 124 -3.74 -2.50 -12.56
N THR A 125 -3.86 -1.44 -11.76
CA THR A 125 -4.57 -0.22 -12.16
C THR A 125 -3.95 0.35 -13.43
N PHE A 126 -4.79 0.65 -14.41
CA PHE A 126 -4.34 1.28 -15.64
C PHE A 126 -3.73 2.64 -15.33
N PHE A 127 -2.54 2.87 -15.84
CA PHE A 127 -1.81 4.12 -15.66
C PHE A 127 -1.73 4.89 -16.98
N LYS A 128 -2.31 6.07 -17.01
CA LYS A 128 -2.18 7.01 -18.12
C LYS A 128 -1.45 8.25 -17.63
N ARG A 129 -0.29 8.55 -18.19
CA ARG A 129 0.55 9.67 -17.76
C ARG A 129 -0.17 11.02 -17.75
N THR A 130 -1.08 11.26 -18.72
CA THR A 130 -1.83 12.50 -18.84
C THR A 130 -3.12 12.54 -18.00
N ALA A 131 -3.58 11.41 -17.50
CA ALA A 131 -4.78 11.27 -16.67
C ALA A 131 -4.64 10.03 -15.77
N PRO A 132 -3.74 10.06 -14.76
CA PRO A 132 -3.55 8.95 -13.86
C PRO A 132 -4.76 8.78 -12.94
N ASP A 133 -4.89 7.59 -12.34
CA ASP A 133 -5.93 7.32 -11.33
C ASP A 133 -5.81 8.32 -10.16
N PRO A 134 -6.85 9.13 -9.89
CA PRO A 134 -6.82 10.14 -8.84
C PRO A 134 -6.61 9.55 -7.44
N ASN A 135 -7.04 8.30 -7.21
CA ASN A 135 -6.82 7.64 -5.93
C ASN A 135 -5.35 7.34 -5.72
N LEU A 136 -4.65 6.84 -6.75
CA LEU A 136 -3.22 6.58 -6.65
C LEU A 136 -2.42 7.88 -6.46
N ILE A 137 -2.75 8.93 -7.21
CA ILE A 137 -2.08 10.23 -7.09
C ILE A 137 -2.29 10.86 -5.70
N THR A 138 -3.49 10.76 -5.15
CA THR A 138 -3.78 11.25 -3.79
C THR A 138 -2.89 10.60 -2.74
N PHE A 139 -2.43 9.37 -2.96
CA PHE A 139 -1.49 8.65 -2.10
C PHE A 139 -0.04 8.72 -2.60
N ASP A 140 0.35 9.78 -3.30
CA ASP A 140 1.72 10.05 -3.75
C ASP A 140 2.29 8.99 -4.72
N CYS A 141 1.44 8.33 -5.52
CA CYS A 141 1.91 7.49 -6.60
C CYS A 141 2.68 8.36 -7.63
N PRO A 142 3.85 7.90 -8.10
CA PRO A 142 4.61 8.62 -9.13
C PRO A 142 3.78 8.86 -10.39
N ASP A 143 3.94 10.03 -10.99
CA ASP A 143 3.24 10.43 -12.21
C ASP A 143 3.80 9.81 -13.50
N ALA A 144 4.86 8.99 -13.38
CA ALA A 144 5.58 8.33 -14.47
C ALA A 144 6.17 9.27 -15.55
N ASN A 145 6.35 10.55 -15.23
CA ASN A 145 7.01 11.50 -16.14
C ASN A 145 8.53 11.35 -16.10
N VAL A 146 9.08 11.06 -14.93
CA VAL A 146 10.52 10.88 -14.70
C VAL A 146 10.78 9.65 -13.83
N SER A 147 11.96 9.05 -13.99
CA SER A 147 12.44 8.01 -13.08
C SER A 147 12.82 8.62 -11.74
N ILE A 148 12.31 8.07 -10.67
CA ILE A 148 12.60 8.52 -9.30
C ILE A 148 13.21 7.38 -8.49
N THR A 149 14.13 7.73 -7.59
CA THR A 149 14.77 6.76 -6.67
C THR A 149 13.99 6.58 -5.39
N LYS A 150 13.16 7.56 -5.02
CA LYS A 150 12.35 7.56 -3.81
C LYS A 150 11.02 8.24 -4.09
N ARG A 151 9.91 7.64 -3.66
CA ARG A 151 8.59 8.26 -3.75
C ARG A 151 8.47 9.43 -2.77
N ASN A 152 7.73 10.45 -3.17
CA ASN A 152 7.33 11.52 -2.26
C ASN A 152 6.41 10.93 -1.18
N ILE A 153 6.44 11.55 -0.01
CA ILE A 153 5.54 11.22 1.10
C ILE A 153 4.94 12.54 1.57
N SER A 154 3.65 12.72 1.31
CA SER A 154 2.89 13.85 1.80
C SER A 154 1.86 13.41 2.84
N ASN A 155 1.44 14.33 3.68
CA ASN A 155 0.32 14.14 4.58
C ASN A 155 -0.59 15.36 4.45
N ASN A 156 -1.60 15.24 3.62
CA ASN A 156 -2.54 16.32 3.36
C ASN A 156 -4.00 15.89 3.63
N PRO A 157 -4.89 16.83 3.94
CA PRO A 157 -6.29 16.55 4.23
C PRO A 157 -7.06 15.87 3.07
N ILE A 158 -6.59 16.03 1.82
CA ILE A 158 -7.22 15.44 0.63
C ILE A 158 -7.23 13.91 0.73
N ILE A 159 -6.25 13.32 1.39
CA ILE A 159 -6.17 11.87 1.60
C ILE A 159 -7.34 11.37 2.45
N ALA A 160 -7.59 12.07 3.59
CA ALA A 160 -8.72 11.74 4.44
C ALA A 160 -10.05 11.93 3.69
N LEU A 161 -10.17 13.02 2.93
CA LEU A 161 -11.37 13.30 2.13
C LEU A 161 -11.58 12.22 1.04
N ALA A 162 -10.51 11.79 0.36
CA ALA A 162 -10.59 10.76 -0.65
C ALA A 162 -11.02 9.40 -0.07
N THR A 163 -10.52 9.02 1.12
CA THR A 163 -10.92 7.78 1.78
C THR A 163 -12.37 7.79 2.24
N LEU A 164 -12.91 8.96 2.61
CA LEU A 164 -14.29 9.12 3.04
C LEU A 164 -15.28 9.26 1.88
N GLY A 165 -14.87 9.89 0.78
CA GLY A 165 -15.78 10.26 -0.32
C GLY A 165 -15.71 9.38 -1.56
N ASN A 166 -14.74 8.47 -1.66
CA ASN A 166 -14.57 7.70 -2.87
C ASN A 166 -15.32 6.37 -2.84
N GLU A 167 -16.00 6.05 -3.95
CA GLU A 167 -16.80 4.84 -4.13
C GLU A 167 -16.01 3.56 -3.79
N VAL A 168 -14.72 3.46 -4.16
CA VAL A 168 -13.88 2.29 -3.91
C VAL A 168 -13.76 1.97 -2.42
N PHE A 169 -13.53 2.99 -1.61
CA PHE A 169 -13.36 2.81 -0.16
C PHE A 169 -14.71 2.55 0.53
N HIS A 170 -15.76 3.19 0.05
CA HIS A 170 -17.13 2.99 0.54
C HIS A 170 -17.62 1.56 0.28
N GLU A 171 -17.42 1.07 -0.93
CA GLU A 171 -17.76 -0.30 -1.32
C GLU A 171 -17.00 -1.34 -0.47
N ALA A 172 -15.71 -1.11 -0.23
CA ALA A 172 -14.89 -1.97 0.63
C ALA A 172 -15.38 -1.93 2.09
N ALA A 173 -15.70 -0.75 2.63
CA ALA A 173 -16.22 -0.61 3.99
C ALA A 173 -17.56 -1.35 4.16
N GLN A 174 -18.48 -1.22 3.22
CA GLN A 174 -19.76 -1.95 3.23
C GLN A 174 -19.57 -3.48 3.16
N ALA A 175 -18.63 -3.93 2.32
CA ALA A 175 -18.33 -5.36 2.21
C ALA A 175 -17.68 -5.90 3.49
N LEU A 176 -16.79 -5.12 4.13
CA LEU A 176 -16.20 -5.46 5.42
C LEU A 176 -17.28 -5.57 6.51
N ALA A 177 -18.17 -4.59 6.63
CA ALA A 177 -19.27 -4.64 7.59
C ALA A 177 -20.14 -5.89 7.41
N LYS A 178 -20.54 -6.20 6.16
CA LYS A 178 -21.30 -7.44 5.86
C LYS A 178 -20.52 -8.70 6.23
N ARG A 179 -19.20 -8.71 6.01
CA ARG A 179 -18.33 -9.84 6.36
C ARG A 179 -18.29 -10.04 7.87
N ILE A 180 -18.10 -8.98 8.65
CA ILE A 180 -18.05 -9.02 10.12
C ILE A 180 -19.39 -9.53 10.68
N ILE A 181 -20.52 -8.97 10.27
CA ILE A 181 -21.85 -9.42 10.69
C ILE A 181 -22.08 -10.91 10.41
N LYS A 182 -21.59 -11.39 9.25
CA LYS A 182 -21.71 -12.82 8.90
C LYS A 182 -20.80 -13.70 9.73
N THR A 183 -19.61 -13.22 10.10
CA THR A 183 -18.62 -14.01 10.88
C THR A 183 -18.98 -14.05 12.37
N LEU A 184 -19.53 -12.97 12.90
CA LEU A 184 -19.89 -12.78 14.30
C LEU A 184 -21.42 -12.49 14.45
N PRO A 185 -22.29 -13.44 14.11
CA PRO A 185 -23.74 -13.19 14.04
C PRO A 185 -24.38 -12.94 15.40
N ASN A 186 -23.79 -13.47 16.48
CA ASN A 186 -24.34 -13.40 17.84
C ASN A 186 -23.70 -12.29 18.71
N ASP A 187 -22.70 -11.60 18.18
CA ASP A 187 -22.01 -10.55 18.93
C ASP A 187 -22.76 -9.21 18.83
N ASN A 188 -22.67 -8.42 19.88
CA ASN A 188 -23.18 -7.05 19.84
C ASN A 188 -22.29 -6.16 18.94
N ASP A 189 -22.77 -4.97 18.61
CA ASP A 189 -22.05 -4.08 17.70
C ASP A 189 -20.71 -3.56 18.28
N GLN A 190 -20.58 -3.51 19.61
CA GLN A 190 -19.31 -3.11 20.25
C GLN A 190 -18.24 -4.18 20.08
N ASP A 191 -18.59 -5.45 20.24
CA ASP A 191 -17.65 -6.57 20.05
C ASP A 191 -17.23 -6.68 18.57
N ARG A 192 -18.19 -6.47 17.64
CA ARG A 192 -17.92 -6.44 16.20
C ARG A 192 -16.99 -5.31 15.76
N ILE A 193 -16.94 -4.20 16.48
CA ILE A 193 -16.03 -3.06 16.21
C ILE A 193 -14.62 -3.34 16.74
N ALA A 194 -14.49 -4.17 17.77
CA ALA A 194 -13.20 -4.50 18.38
C ALA A 194 -12.36 -5.51 17.58
N GLU A 195 -12.97 -6.28 16.70
CA GLU A 195 -12.33 -7.22 15.74
C GLU A 195 -11.75 -6.48 14.51
#